data_39b44674cb0a5cb948a25623941636c7
#
_entry.id   39b44674cb0a5cb948a25623941636c7
#
_cell.length_a   1.000
_cell.length_b   1.000
_cell.length_c   1.000
_cell.angle_alpha   90.00
_cell.angle_beta   90.00
_cell.angle_gamma   90.00
#
_symmetry.space_group_name_H-M   'P 1'
#
loop_
_entity.id
_entity.type
_entity.pdbx_description
1 polymer ?
#
loop_
_entity_poly.entity_id
_entity_poly.type
_entity_poly.pdbx_seq_one_letter_code
_entity_poly.pdbx_strand_id
1 'polypeptide(L)'
;MTRLFVALVTLVTMFSCVGGEQHKANIGKVRVPWNFSAEGYPAHVHLTWSENVGSTYDIYRADKSGKFIRCAQVSGSEYMDFSIGKSDKSREYSYRVCPSGFPVDSASAFEVKAEVPAACDSVLLDMVQKYTLKYFVDFAHPQTGLARERSNDINGDIVTTGGTGFGLMAIIA
;
A
#
# COMPACT_ATOMS: atom_id res chain seq x y z
N MET A 1 77.36 2.96 -44.54
CA MET A 1 76.63 3.58 -43.44
C MET A 1 75.25 4.02 -43.92
N THR A 2 74.25 3.18 -43.82
CA THR A 2 72.91 3.51 -44.26
C THR A 2 71.95 3.06 -43.20
N ARG A 3 71.34 4.04 -42.50
CA ARG A 3 70.38 3.77 -41.41
C ARG A 3 69.01 3.55 -42.02
N LEU A 4 68.48 2.37 -41.82
CA LEU A 4 67.13 1.94 -42.22
C LEU A 4 66.16 2.46 -41.14
N PHE A 5 65.26 3.41 -41.51
CA PHE A 5 64.14 3.81 -40.68
C PHE A 5 62.96 2.87 -40.94
N VAL A 6 62.64 2.09 -39.94
CA VAL A 6 61.42 1.26 -39.91
C VAL A 6 60.29 2.16 -39.37
N ALA A 7 59.36 2.55 -40.24
CA ALA A 7 58.14 3.22 -39.84
C ALA A 7 57.13 2.22 -39.31
N LEU A 8 56.90 2.26 -38.02
CA LEU A 8 55.84 1.49 -37.33
C LEU A 8 54.49 2.14 -37.55
N VAL A 9 53.68 1.64 -38.46
CA VAL A 9 52.30 2.08 -38.67
C VAL A 9 51.44 1.43 -37.59
N THR A 10 51.11 2.19 -36.57
CA THR A 10 50.10 1.80 -35.56
C THR A 10 48.70 2.05 -36.14
N LEU A 11 48.05 0.94 -36.50
CA LEU A 11 46.65 0.93 -36.89
C LEU A 11 45.80 1.12 -35.61
N VAL A 12 45.33 2.37 -35.37
CA VAL A 12 44.37 2.66 -34.32
C VAL A 12 43.00 2.24 -34.83
N THR A 13 42.51 1.09 -34.41
CA THR A 13 41.12 0.68 -34.58
C THR A 13 40.26 1.50 -33.64
N MET A 14 39.54 2.48 -34.23
CA MET A 14 38.47 3.20 -33.54
C MET A 14 37.34 2.22 -33.27
N PHE A 15 37.31 1.69 -32.06
CA PHE A 15 36.12 1.04 -31.54
C PHE A 15 35.10 2.13 -31.26
N SER A 16 34.17 2.32 -32.19
CA SER A 16 32.99 3.14 -31.99
C SER A 16 32.15 2.46 -30.90
N CYS A 17 32.29 2.89 -29.65
CA CYS A 17 31.29 2.63 -28.64
C CYS A 17 30.00 3.26 -29.12
N VAL A 18 29.09 2.43 -29.61
CA VAL A 18 27.67 2.77 -29.70
C VAL A 18 27.22 3.03 -28.27
N GLY A 19 27.12 4.28 -27.92
CA GLY A 19 26.54 4.73 -26.68
C GLY A 19 25.10 4.25 -26.64
N GLY A 20 24.86 3.16 -25.90
CA GLY A 20 23.51 2.84 -25.47
C GLY A 20 23.03 4.04 -24.66
N GLU A 21 22.11 4.81 -25.21
CA GLU A 21 21.31 5.73 -24.44
C GLU A 21 20.65 4.93 -23.32
N GLN A 22 21.26 4.98 -22.15
CA GLN A 22 20.57 4.63 -20.96
C GLN A 22 19.39 5.61 -20.86
N HIS A 23 18.20 5.14 -21.19
CA HIS A 23 16.97 5.74 -20.75
C HIS A 23 17.11 5.94 -19.22
N LYS A 24 17.62 7.09 -18.82
CA LYS A 24 17.39 7.58 -17.46
C LYS A 24 15.88 7.73 -17.39
N ALA A 25 15.24 6.68 -16.88
CA ALA A 25 13.87 6.80 -16.43
C ALA A 25 13.86 8.06 -15.56
N ASN A 26 13.07 9.03 -15.98
CA ASN A 26 12.82 10.24 -15.24
C ASN A 26 12.05 9.78 -13.99
N ILE A 27 12.80 9.38 -12.95
CA ILE A 27 12.27 9.04 -11.63
C ILE A 27 11.81 10.38 -11.08
N GLY A 28 10.64 10.82 -11.57
CA GLY A 28 9.92 11.92 -10.96
C GLY A 28 9.93 11.64 -9.47
N LYS A 29 10.17 12.66 -8.64
CA LYS A 29 10.24 12.53 -7.17
C LYS A 29 9.12 11.61 -6.71
N VAL A 30 9.44 10.32 -6.53
CA VAL A 30 8.49 9.35 -5.98
C VAL A 30 8.22 9.83 -4.57
N ARG A 31 7.04 10.39 -4.38
CA ARG A 31 6.60 10.80 -3.06
C ARG A 31 6.31 9.53 -2.31
N VAL A 32 7.09 9.30 -1.30
CA VAL A 32 6.94 8.19 -0.38
C VAL A 32 5.57 8.33 0.28
N PRO A 33 4.78 7.25 0.44
CA PRO A 33 3.52 7.32 1.17
C PRO A 33 3.81 7.78 2.60
N TRP A 34 3.11 8.81 3.07
CA TRP A 34 3.17 9.29 4.46
C TRP A 34 1.90 8.85 5.20
N ASN A 35 1.90 8.98 6.52
CA ASN A 35 0.79 8.54 7.39
C ASN A 35 0.49 7.04 7.23
N PHE A 36 1.55 6.22 7.10
CA PHE A 36 1.37 4.78 7.09
C PHE A 36 0.98 4.29 8.49
N SER A 37 -0.18 3.65 8.58
CA SER A 37 -0.71 3.09 9.81
C SER A 37 -1.20 1.66 9.61
N ALA A 38 -1.23 0.90 10.71
CA ALA A 38 -1.72 -0.47 10.73
C ALA A 38 -2.59 -0.68 11.96
N GLU A 39 -3.78 -1.22 11.75
CA GLU A 39 -4.72 -1.56 12.80
C GLU A 39 -5.00 -3.06 12.77
N GLY A 40 -4.71 -3.75 13.89
CA GLY A 40 -4.89 -5.19 14.00
C GLY A 40 -6.29 -5.56 14.48
N TYR A 41 -6.90 -6.52 13.80
CA TYR A 41 -8.19 -7.14 14.15
C TYR A 41 -8.02 -8.64 14.32
N PRO A 42 -8.93 -9.37 14.98
CA PRO A 42 -8.76 -10.79 15.29
C PRO A 42 -8.46 -11.72 14.11
N ALA A 43 -8.79 -11.31 12.89
CA ALA A 43 -8.65 -12.13 11.69
C ALA A 43 -7.94 -11.43 10.53
N HIS A 44 -7.61 -10.15 10.67
CA HIS A 44 -6.93 -9.38 9.62
C HIS A 44 -6.18 -8.18 10.19
N VAL A 45 -5.32 -7.58 9.37
CA VAL A 45 -4.72 -6.27 9.62
C VAL A 45 -5.19 -5.31 8.55
N HIS A 46 -5.67 -4.15 8.95
CA HIS A 46 -6.02 -3.05 8.06
C HIS A 46 -4.86 -2.06 7.99
N LEU A 47 -4.30 -1.90 6.81
CA LEU A 47 -3.22 -0.97 6.50
C LEU A 47 -3.79 0.22 5.74
N THR A 48 -3.40 1.43 6.14
CA THR A 48 -3.77 2.67 5.44
C THR A 48 -2.56 3.58 5.28
N TRP A 49 -2.52 4.34 4.20
CA TRP A 49 -1.47 5.32 3.92
C TRP A 49 -1.99 6.45 3.04
N SER A 50 -1.25 7.56 2.99
CA SER A 50 -1.55 8.62 2.03
C SER A 50 -1.03 8.22 0.65
N GLU A 51 -1.90 8.21 -0.35
CA GLU A 51 -1.55 7.81 -1.71
C GLU A 51 -1.08 8.99 -2.58
N ASN A 52 -0.32 8.64 -3.62
CA ASN A 52 -0.16 9.47 -4.79
C ASN A 52 -1.07 8.93 -5.89
N VAL A 53 -1.95 9.76 -6.42
CA VAL A 53 -2.92 9.37 -7.44
C VAL A 53 -2.24 8.61 -8.60
N GLY A 54 -2.78 7.45 -8.94
CA GLY A 54 -2.27 6.59 -10.01
C GLY A 54 -1.04 5.75 -9.65
N SER A 55 -0.59 5.77 -8.39
CA SER A 55 0.52 4.93 -7.93
C SER A 55 0.05 3.54 -7.53
N THR A 56 0.94 2.56 -7.74
CA THR A 56 0.78 1.18 -7.27
C THR A 56 1.80 0.92 -6.17
N TYR A 57 1.39 0.19 -5.14
CA TYR A 57 2.21 -0.10 -3.97
C TYR A 57 2.38 -1.60 -3.78
N ASP A 58 3.59 -2.00 -3.41
CA ASP A 58 3.91 -3.36 -2.99
C ASP A 58 3.86 -3.41 -1.46
N ILE A 59 3.09 -4.36 -0.94
CA ILE A 59 2.90 -4.59 0.49
C ILE A 59 3.72 -5.82 0.91
N TYR A 60 4.52 -5.65 1.94
CA TYR A 60 5.35 -6.72 2.49
C TYR A 60 5.01 -6.94 3.96
N ARG A 61 5.06 -8.19 4.39
CA ARG A 61 4.94 -8.60 5.78
C ARG A 61 6.17 -9.39 6.21
N ALA A 62 6.68 -9.13 7.41
CA ALA A 62 7.77 -9.91 7.97
C ALA A 62 7.29 -11.34 8.29
N ASP A 63 8.10 -12.33 7.93
CA ASP A 63 7.94 -13.71 8.36
C ASP A 63 8.51 -13.92 9.78
N LYS A 64 8.47 -15.17 10.27
CA LYS A 64 8.99 -15.53 11.59
C LYS A 64 10.50 -15.29 11.75
N SER A 65 11.26 -15.17 10.66
CA SER A 65 12.68 -14.85 10.67
C SER A 65 12.99 -13.37 10.60
N GLY A 66 11.95 -12.53 10.46
CA GLY A 66 12.07 -11.08 10.27
C GLY A 66 12.29 -10.66 8.82
N LYS A 67 12.26 -11.62 7.87
CA LYS A 67 12.40 -11.32 6.45
C LYS A 67 11.08 -10.82 5.87
N PHE A 68 11.11 -9.69 5.17
CA PHE A 68 9.93 -9.14 4.51
C PHE A 68 9.61 -9.90 3.21
N ILE A 69 8.40 -10.45 3.16
CA ILE A 69 7.87 -11.19 2.00
C ILE A 69 6.69 -10.39 1.44
N ARG A 70 6.68 -10.20 0.12
CA ARG A 70 5.59 -9.50 -0.56
C ARG A 70 4.31 -10.30 -0.46
N CYS A 71 3.25 -9.70 0.10
CA CYS A 71 1.92 -10.30 0.23
C CYS A 71 0.91 -9.75 -0.77
N ALA A 72 1.07 -8.52 -1.25
CA ALA A 72 0.15 -7.94 -2.21
C ALA A 72 0.79 -6.83 -3.05
N GLN A 73 0.12 -6.49 -4.15
CA GLN A 73 0.32 -5.27 -4.91
C GLN A 73 -1.06 -4.62 -5.09
N VAL A 74 -1.18 -3.35 -4.73
CA VAL A 74 -2.46 -2.64 -4.70
C VAL A 74 -2.33 -1.26 -5.32
N SER A 75 -3.42 -0.78 -5.92
CA SER A 75 -3.62 0.61 -6.30
C SER A 75 -4.56 1.24 -5.28
N GLY A 76 -4.19 2.38 -4.73
CA GLY A 76 -4.97 3.05 -3.69
C GLY A 76 -4.23 3.19 -2.38
N SER A 77 -4.95 3.55 -1.32
CA SER A 77 -4.41 3.99 -0.03
C SER A 77 -4.69 3.02 1.11
N GLU A 78 -5.21 1.82 0.83
CA GLU A 78 -5.51 0.83 1.87
C GLU A 78 -5.32 -0.61 1.39
N TYR A 79 -5.08 -1.50 2.35
CA TYR A 79 -5.01 -2.95 2.13
C TYR A 79 -5.43 -3.70 3.39
N MET A 80 -6.25 -4.75 3.23
CA MET A 80 -6.64 -5.65 4.32
C MET A 80 -5.97 -7.01 4.16
N ASP A 81 -5.06 -7.34 5.09
CA ASP A 81 -4.40 -8.64 5.11
C ASP A 81 -5.21 -9.67 5.90
N PHE A 82 -6.03 -10.45 5.21
CA PHE A 82 -6.79 -11.57 5.79
C PHE A 82 -5.97 -12.86 5.90
N SER A 83 -4.75 -12.91 5.38
CA SER A 83 -3.95 -14.13 5.34
C SER A 83 -3.37 -14.54 6.70
N ILE A 84 -3.45 -13.66 7.71
CA ILE A 84 -2.95 -13.93 9.06
C ILE A 84 -3.79 -14.92 9.85
N GLY A 85 -5.08 -15.09 9.48
CA GLY A 85 -6.04 -15.99 10.14
C GLY A 85 -6.35 -15.60 11.59
N LYS A 86 -7.28 -16.34 12.20
CA LYS A 86 -7.68 -16.16 13.61
C LYS A 86 -6.67 -16.84 14.57
N SER A 87 -6.56 -16.32 15.79
CA SER A 87 -5.76 -16.90 16.87
C SER A 87 -6.39 -16.60 18.23
N ASP A 88 -6.25 -17.52 19.15
CA ASP A 88 -6.62 -17.40 20.56
C ASP A 88 -5.60 -16.59 21.39
N LYS A 89 -4.50 -16.15 20.75
CA LYS A 89 -3.43 -15.35 21.35
C LYS A 89 -3.19 -14.09 20.54
N SER A 90 -2.86 -13.02 21.24
CA SER A 90 -2.36 -11.80 20.59
C SER A 90 -1.07 -12.06 19.81
N ARG A 91 -0.92 -11.39 18.68
CA ARG A 91 0.23 -11.51 17.79
C ARG A 91 0.64 -10.12 17.27
N GLU A 92 1.94 -9.91 17.07
CA GLU A 92 2.46 -8.72 16.42
C GLU A 92 2.92 -9.07 14.99
N TYR A 93 2.63 -8.18 14.05
CA TYR A 93 3.10 -8.27 12.67
C TYR A 93 3.76 -6.96 12.25
N SER A 94 4.87 -7.07 11.52
CA SER A 94 5.52 -5.91 10.91
C SER A 94 5.22 -5.89 9.42
N TYR A 95 4.85 -4.70 8.93
CA TYR A 95 4.54 -4.46 7.52
C TYR A 95 5.42 -3.37 6.96
N ARG A 96 5.70 -3.46 5.67
CA ARG A 96 6.28 -2.39 4.88
C ARG A 96 5.42 -2.11 3.66
N VAL A 97 5.26 -0.84 3.31
CA VAL A 97 4.67 -0.40 2.05
C VAL A 97 5.72 0.40 1.28
N CYS A 98 5.86 0.09 0.00
CA CYS A 98 6.73 0.85 -0.89
C CYS A 98 6.08 0.99 -2.27
N PRO A 99 6.38 2.07 -3.01
CA PRO A 99 5.93 2.20 -4.38
C PRO A 99 6.46 1.03 -5.21
N SER A 100 5.62 0.47 -6.08
CA SER A 100 6.00 -0.67 -6.92
C SER A 100 7.21 -0.35 -7.79
N GLY A 101 8.10 -1.34 -7.90
CA GLY A 101 9.38 -1.20 -8.61
C GLY A 101 10.55 -0.74 -7.74
N PHE A 102 10.32 -0.44 -6.45
CA PHE A 102 11.38 -0.11 -5.51
C PHE A 102 11.71 -1.31 -4.59
N PRO A 103 12.99 -1.50 -4.23
CA PRO A 103 13.37 -2.55 -3.28
C PRO A 103 12.71 -2.34 -1.92
N VAL A 104 12.33 -3.45 -1.25
CA VAL A 104 11.71 -3.44 0.08
C VAL A 104 12.57 -2.79 1.16
N ASP A 105 13.89 -2.81 0.99
CA ASP A 105 14.87 -2.20 1.92
C ASP A 105 15.30 -0.79 1.49
N SER A 106 14.58 -0.21 0.51
CA SER A 106 14.86 1.17 0.10
C SER A 106 14.44 2.17 1.18
N ALA A 107 15.05 3.36 1.17
CA ALA A 107 14.64 4.49 2.01
C ALA A 107 13.19 4.96 1.72
N SER A 108 12.58 4.42 0.66
CA SER A 108 11.19 4.68 0.28
C SER A 108 10.20 3.70 0.92
N ALA A 109 10.66 2.72 1.69
CA ALA A 109 9.81 1.78 2.39
C ALA A 109 9.50 2.30 3.80
N PHE A 110 8.23 2.32 4.17
CA PHE A 110 7.78 2.63 5.53
C PHE A 110 7.43 1.35 6.25
N GLU A 111 7.85 1.27 7.51
CA GLU A 111 7.56 0.13 8.37
C GLU A 111 6.58 0.55 9.46
N VAL A 112 5.61 -0.32 9.71
CA VAL A 112 4.64 -0.18 10.79
C VAL A 112 4.42 -1.55 11.43
N LYS A 113 4.10 -1.53 12.72
CA LYS A 113 3.72 -2.73 13.48
C LYS A 113 2.23 -2.71 13.77
N ALA A 114 1.61 -3.88 13.68
CA ALA A 114 0.22 -4.10 14.03
C ALA A 114 0.15 -5.14 15.15
N GLU A 115 -0.47 -4.79 16.25
CA GLU A 115 -0.85 -5.74 17.28
C GLU A 115 -2.23 -6.30 16.94
N VAL A 116 -2.29 -7.61 16.72
CA VAL A 116 -3.53 -8.35 16.43
C VAL A 116 -4.04 -8.97 17.72
N PRO A 117 -5.20 -8.54 18.22
CA PRO A 117 -5.74 -9.09 19.46
C PRO A 117 -6.15 -10.55 19.32
N ALA A 118 -6.23 -11.25 20.44
CA ALA A 118 -6.82 -12.58 20.49
C ALA A 118 -8.28 -12.54 20.00
N ALA A 119 -8.69 -13.56 19.28
CA ALA A 119 -10.07 -13.69 18.80
C ALA A 119 -10.98 -14.02 20.00
N CYS A 120 -11.88 -13.09 20.36
CA CYS A 120 -12.95 -13.29 21.32
C CYS A 120 -14.22 -12.57 20.85
N ASP A 121 -15.37 -12.95 21.39
CA ASP A 121 -16.66 -12.43 20.90
C ASP A 121 -16.80 -10.92 21.08
N SER A 122 -16.30 -10.33 22.17
CA SER A 122 -16.36 -8.89 22.39
C SER A 122 -15.57 -8.12 21.34
N VAL A 123 -14.33 -8.52 21.04
CA VAL A 123 -13.50 -7.88 20.01
C VAL A 123 -14.12 -8.06 18.61
N LEU A 124 -14.75 -9.21 18.35
CA LEU A 124 -15.48 -9.42 17.10
C LEU A 124 -16.67 -8.49 16.98
N LEU A 125 -17.45 -8.32 18.05
CA LEU A 125 -18.60 -7.40 18.07
C LEU A 125 -18.16 -5.94 17.86
N ASP A 126 -17.12 -5.50 18.56
CA ASP A 126 -16.54 -4.16 18.37
C ASP A 126 -16.12 -3.92 16.91
N MET A 127 -15.47 -4.91 16.30
CA MET A 127 -15.09 -4.84 14.89
C MET A 127 -16.31 -4.72 13.99
N VAL A 128 -17.36 -5.52 14.19
CA VAL A 128 -18.60 -5.46 13.39
C VAL A 128 -19.27 -4.10 13.55
N GLN A 129 -19.37 -3.58 14.77
CA GLN A 129 -19.94 -2.25 15.05
C GLN A 129 -19.14 -1.16 14.32
N LYS A 130 -17.81 -1.17 14.44
CA LYS A 130 -16.93 -0.19 13.80
C LYS A 130 -17.07 -0.18 12.27
N TYR A 131 -17.03 -1.34 11.63
CA TYR A 131 -17.19 -1.41 10.17
C TYR A 131 -18.60 -1.04 9.71
N THR A 132 -19.61 -1.38 10.50
CA THR A 132 -20.98 -0.95 10.21
C THR A 132 -21.13 0.57 10.29
N LEU A 133 -20.59 1.19 11.33
CA LEU A 133 -20.61 2.65 11.49
C LEU A 133 -19.80 3.33 10.38
N LYS A 134 -18.62 2.78 10.04
CA LYS A 134 -17.77 3.30 8.98
C LYS A 134 -18.49 3.41 7.64
N TYR A 135 -19.38 2.46 7.30
CA TYR A 135 -20.21 2.54 6.11
C TYR A 135 -21.03 3.85 6.06
N PHE A 136 -21.68 4.22 7.15
CA PHE A 136 -22.53 5.42 7.20
C PHE A 136 -21.73 6.71 7.22
N VAL A 137 -20.49 6.69 7.68
CA VAL A 137 -19.62 7.88 7.74
C VAL A 137 -18.87 8.08 6.42
N ASP A 138 -18.16 7.06 5.97
CA ASP A 138 -17.23 7.16 4.84
C ASP A 138 -17.95 7.21 3.48
N PHE A 139 -19.11 6.54 3.38
CA PHE A 139 -19.92 6.49 2.17
C PHE A 139 -21.14 7.41 2.21
N ALA A 140 -21.25 8.30 3.18
CA ALA A 140 -22.28 9.32 3.19
C ALA A 140 -22.20 10.19 1.92
N HIS A 141 -23.37 10.63 1.44
CA HIS A 141 -23.41 11.56 0.31
C HIS A 141 -22.74 12.89 0.70
N PRO A 142 -21.74 13.39 -0.06
CA PRO A 142 -20.84 14.46 0.40
C PRO A 142 -21.54 15.80 0.64
N GLN A 143 -22.67 16.06 -0.02
CA GLN A 143 -23.43 17.33 0.14
C GLN A 143 -24.52 17.24 1.18
N THR A 144 -25.15 16.08 1.35
CA THR A 144 -26.33 15.92 2.20
C THR A 144 -26.07 15.15 3.49
N GLY A 145 -24.98 14.40 3.58
CA GLY A 145 -24.71 13.49 4.69
C GLY A 145 -25.60 12.26 4.76
N LEU A 146 -26.52 12.07 3.78
CA LEU A 146 -27.45 10.96 3.77
C LEU A 146 -26.73 9.65 3.36
N ALA A 147 -27.19 8.51 3.90
CA ALA A 147 -26.63 7.22 3.55
C ALA A 147 -26.91 6.85 2.09
N ARG A 148 -25.86 6.52 1.34
CA ARG A 148 -26.00 6.01 -0.03
C ARG A 148 -26.60 4.61 -0.03
N GLU A 149 -27.20 4.23 -1.16
CA GLU A 149 -27.79 2.89 -1.31
C GLU A 149 -26.72 1.77 -1.26
N ARG A 150 -25.53 2.03 -1.83
CA ARG A 150 -24.43 1.05 -1.92
C ARG A 150 -23.06 1.73 -1.96
N SER A 151 -22.03 1.00 -1.54
CA SER A 151 -20.66 1.49 -1.48
C SER A 151 -19.91 1.43 -2.82
N ASN A 152 -20.36 0.58 -3.75
CA ASN A 152 -19.69 0.37 -5.04
C ASN A 152 -20.05 1.43 -6.11
N ASP A 153 -20.97 2.32 -5.80
CA ASP A 153 -21.34 3.48 -6.65
C ASP A 153 -20.99 4.77 -5.95
N ILE A 154 -19.71 5.08 -5.92
CA ILE A 154 -19.16 6.23 -5.19
C ILE A 154 -19.60 7.58 -5.81
N ASN A 155 -19.98 7.58 -7.09
CA ASN A 155 -20.49 8.73 -7.81
C ASN A 155 -22.03 8.75 -7.91
N GLY A 156 -22.68 7.73 -7.35
CA GLY A 156 -24.14 7.62 -7.35
C GLY A 156 -24.77 8.64 -6.41
N ASP A 157 -25.79 9.35 -6.91
CA ASP A 157 -26.57 10.30 -6.11
C ASP A 157 -27.74 9.65 -5.38
N ILE A 158 -27.87 8.31 -5.49
CA ILE A 158 -28.96 7.57 -4.87
C ILE A 158 -28.69 7.43 -3.37
N VAL A 159 -29.55 8.05 -2.57
CA VAL A 159 -29.58 7.96 -1.11
C VAL A 159 -30.84 7.28 -0.63
N THR A 160 -30.79 6.63 0.54
CA THR A 160 -31.92 5.91 1.11
C THR A 160 -32.36 6.54 2.44
N THR A 161 -33.65 6.76 2.60
CA THR A 161 -34.23 7.28 3.86
C THR A 161 -34.10 6.27 4.99
N GLY A 162 -34.34 4.96 4.70
CA GLY A 162 -34.18 3.88 5.65
C GLY A 162 -32.73 3.72 6.12
N GLY A 163 -31.78 3.67 5.18
CA GLY A 163 -30.35 3.62 5.49
C GLY A 163 -29.88 4.82 6.31
N THR A 164 -30.34 6.01 5.96
CA THR A 164 -30.03 7.23 6.71
C THR A 164 -30.56 7.16 8.14
N GLY A 165 -31.79 6.68 8.34
CA GLY A 165 -32.37 6.49 9.68
C GLY A 165 -31.56 5.52 10.54
N PHE A 166 -31.13 4.39 9.96
CA PHE A 166 -30.24 3.44 10.65
C PHE A 166 -28.87 4.06 10.97
N GLY A 167 -28.30 4.83 10.05
CA GLY A 167 -27.03 5.53 10.26
C GLY A 167 -27.12 6.52 11.42
N LEU A 168 -28.18 7.32 11.51
CA LEU A 168 -28.40 8.25 12.61
C LEU A 168 -28.53 7.51 13.95
N MET A 169 -29.27 6.41 14.01
CA MET A 169 -29.36 5.60 15.22
C MET A 169 -28.01 5.01 15.64
N ALA A 170 -27.19 4.55 14.68
CA ALA A 170 -25.86 4.01 14.96
C ALA A 170 -24.87 5.08 15.46
N ILE A 171 -25.05 6.36 15.10
CA ILE A 171 -24.20 7.47 15.56
C ILE A 171 -24.57 7.89 16.98
N ILE A 172 -25.84 7.73 17.38
CA ILE A 172 -26.35 8.16 18.68
C ILE A 172 -26.16 7.09 19.76
N ALA A 173 -26.06 5.82 19.36
CA ALA A 173 -25.89 4.68 20.27
C ALA A 173 -24.50 4.57 20.84
#